data_28a92352dc6f45655e32c9dc84c80360
#
_entry.id   28a92352dc6f45655e32c9dc84c80360
#
_cell.length_a   1.000
_cell.length_b   1.000
_cell.length_c   1.000
_cell.angle_alpha   90.00
_cell.angle_beta   90.00
_cell.angle_gamma   90.00
#
_symmetry.space_group_name_H-M   'P 1'
#
loop_
_entity.id
_entity.type
_entity.pdbx_description
1 polymer ?
#
loop_
_entity_poly.entity_id
_entity_poly.type
_entity_poly.pdbx_seq_one_letter_code
_entity_poly.pdbx_strand_id
1 'polypeptide(L)'
;NNIQLNLNRKCANLAPRTMSRVVHSYGQVIRKDTYFPLHGRLHIDFKASFIVREGGILGLFELSKHSRQSPQDISRLSPGSVISAIQMRIAMEDNVLVPWKKNRSEDTKTAWELMIADRGGLYLDSKPGVYCDVIELDFASLFPSIIATRNISPETLNCACCQAKDELPNPKNYVPLNPEDANQLFRERKRDSYFASKLFPLTSSSALRVPELNTHTCAKVQGFLGRVVAPIIERRRFLKSKIVVKGDKYDLQQNALKWLLVTCFGYTGYKNARFGRIE
;
A
#
# COMPACT_ATOMS: atom_id res chain seq x y z
N ASN A 1 -17.33 -30.87 -35.74
CA ASN A 1 -16.02 -31.39 -35.34
C ASN A 1 -15.73 -30.91 -33.91
N ASN A 2 -15.97 -31.80 -32.93
CA ASN A 2 -15.60 -31.54 -31.52
C ASN A 2 -14.08 -31.75 -31.40
N ILE A 3 -13.29 -30.69 -31.65
CA ILE A 3 -11.85 -30.70 -31.36
C ILE A 3 -11.69 -30.40 -29.88
N GLN A 4 -11.30 -31.40 -29.12
CA GLN A 4 -10.99 -31.25 -27.71
C GLN A 4 -9.58 -30.62 -27.58
N LEU A 5 -9.52 -29.35 -27.23
CA LEU A 5 -8.26 -28.65 -27.03
C LEU A 5 -7.63 -29.05 -25.71
N ASN A 6 -6.59 -29.88 -25.73
CA ASN A 6 -5.84 -30.25 -24.55
C ASN A 6 -4.51 -29.47 -24.47
N LEU A 7 -4.49 -28.41 -23.66
CA LEU A 7 -3.30 -27.58 -23.41
C LEU A 7 -2.52 -27.99 -22.17
N ASN A 8 -2.97 -29.03 -21.44
CA ASN A 8 -2.29 -29.57 -20.26
C ASN A 8 -1.07 -30.40 -20.66
N ARG A 9 -0.08 -30.49 -19.78
CA ARG A 9 0.99 -31.49 -19.89
C ARG A 9 0.52 -32.90 -19.50
N LYS A 10 -0.53 -32.99 -18.70
CA LYS A 10 -1.17 -34.25 -18.33
C LYS A 10 -2.42 -34.43 -19.19
N CYS A 11 -2.68 -35.66 -19.59
CA CYS A 11 -3.92 -36.03 -20.31
C CYS A 11 -5.13 -36.00 -19.35
N ALA A 12 -5.44 -34.82 -18.85
CA ALA A 12 -6.60 -34.58 -17.98
C ALA A 12 -7.54 -33.60 -18.64
N ASN A 13 -8.83 -33.79 -18.49
CA ASN A 13 -9.82 -32.83 -18.97
C ASN A 13 -9.66 -31.49 -18.27
N LEU A 14 -9.78 -30.39 -19.04
CA LEU A 14 -9.80 -29.05 -18.52
C LEU A 14 -11.10 -28.83 -17.75
N ALA A 15 -10.99 -28.67 -16.44
CA ALA A 15 -12.11 -28.27 -15.59
C ALA A 15 -11.99 -26.80 -15.17
N PRO A 16 -13.10 -26.06 -15.16
CA PRO A 16 -13.06 -24.67 -14.70
C PRO A 16 -12.80 -24.59 -13.20
N ARG A 17 -11.83 -23.79 -12.79
CA ARG A 17 -11.60 -23.49 -11.37
C ARG A 17 -12.49 -22.34 -10.88
N THR A 18 -12.80 -21.40 -11.77
CA THR A 18 -13.64 -20.26 -11.44
C THR A 18 -14.53 -19.97 -12.64
N MET A 19 -15.83 -19.86 -12.40
CA MET A 19 -16.81 -19.49 -13.42
C MET A 19 -16.74 -17.98 -13.72
N SER A 20 -17.24 -17.59 -14.87
CA SER A 20 -17.34 -16.18 -15.24
C SER A 20 -18.20 -15.40 -14.22
N ARG A 21 -17.76 -14.20 -13.88
CA ARG A 21 -18.47 -13.32 -12.96
C ARG A 21 -18.30 -11.84 -13.32
N VAL A 22 -19.28 -11.06 -12.97
CA VAL A 22 -19.22 -9.59 -13.06
C VAL A 22 -18.89 -9.05 -11.69
N VAL A 23 -17.93 -8.14 -11.63
CA VAL A 23 -17.52 -7.45 -10.41
C VAL A 23 -17.65 -5.95 -10.65
N HIS A 24 -18.35 -5.26 -9.74
CA HIS A 24 -18.44 -3.81 -9.73
C HIS A 24 -17.35 -3.27 -8.81
N SER A 25 -16.50 -2.39 -9.32
CA SER A 25 -15.40 -1.80 -8.56
C SER A 25 -15.17 -0.36 -9.03
N TYR A 26 -15.23 0.59 -8.09
CA TYR A 26 -15.02 2.02 -8.38
C TYR A 26 -15.83 2.55 -9.58
N GLY A 27 -17.12 2.22 -9.64
CA GLY A 27 -18.00 2.61 -10.72
C GLY A 27 -17.78 1.90 -12.05
N GLN A 28 -16.82 0.99 -12.12
CA GLN A 28 -16.53 0.19 -13.31
C GLN A 28 -17.13 -1.21 -13.20
N VAL A 29 -17.62 -1.71 -14.32
CA VAL A 29 -18.10 -3.10 -14.47
C VAL A 29 -16.96 -3.93 -15.04
N ILE A 30 -16.39 -4.82 -14.24
CA ILE A 30 -15.30 -5.70 -14.64
C ILE A 30 -15.86 -7.10 -14.84
N ARG A 31 -15.83 -7.59 -16.07
CA ARG A 31 -16.17 -8.98 -16.39
C ARG A 31 -14.91 -9.82 -16.27
N LYS A 32 -14.98 -10.85 -15.43
CA LYS A 32 -13.95 -11.89 -15.33
C LYS A 32 -14.47 -13.16 -16.00
N ASP A 33 -13.74 -13.61 -17.00
CA ASP A 33 -14.09 -14.81 -17.76
C ASP A 33 -13.79 -16.08 -16.95
N THR A 34 -14.38 -17.19 -17.37
CA THR A 34 -14.13 -18.52 -16.80
C THR A 34 -12.65 -18.86 -16.88
N TYR A 35 -12.10 -19.33 -15.76
CA TYR A 35 -10.70 -19.70 -15.68
C TYR A 35 -10.51 -21.21 -15.69
N PHE A 36 -9.69 -21.68 -16.62
CA PHE A 36 -9.25 -23.05 -16.75
C PHE A 36 -7.75 -23.13 -16.41
N PRO A 37 -7.35 -23.74 -15.29
CA PRO A 37 -5.95 -23.93 -14.96
C PRO A 37 -5.29 -24.90 -15.93
N LEU A 38 -4.11 -24.56 -16.43
CA LEU A 38 -3.30 -25.46 -17.24
C LEU A 38 -2.33 -26.22 -16.34
N HIS A 39 -2.59 -27.51 -16.13
CA HIS A 39 -1.72 -28.35 -15.31
C HIS A 39 -0.35 -28.56 -15.95
N GLY A 40 0.70 -28.30 -15.19
CA GLY A 40 2.08 -28.41 -15.65
C GLY A 40 2.56 -27.28 -16.58
N ARG A 41 1.79 -26.21 -16.70
CA ARG A 41 2.15 -24.99 -17.46
C ARG A 41 1.87 -23.74 -16.63
N LEU A 42 2.67 -22.70 -16.83
CA LEU A 42 2.38 -21.38 -16.31
C LEU A 42 1.39 -20.67 -17.24
N HIS A 43 0.20 -20.37 -16.70
CA HIS A 43 -0.86 -19.70 -17.45
C HIS A 43 -1.12 -18.31 -16.87
N ILE A 44 -0.63 -17.27 -17.53
CA ILE A 44 -0.79 -15.87 -17.12
C ILE A 44 -1.93 -15.25 -17.90
N ASP A 45 -2.86 -14.62 -17.20
CA ASP A 45 -3.98 -13.93 -17.78
C ASP A 45 -3.57 -12.48 -18.13
N PHE A 46 -3.38 -12.20 -19.41
CA PHE A 46 -3.04 -10.86 -19.89
C PHE A 46 -4.24 -9.94 -20.01
N LYS A 47 -5.40 -10.48 -20.37
CA LYS A 47 -6.57 -9.67 -20.71
C LYS A 47 -7.28 -9.13 -19.47
N ALA A 48 -7.47 -9.96 -18.47
CA ALA A 48 -8.19 -9.60 -17.23
C ALA A 48 -7.28 -9.12 -16.10
N SER A 49 -5.95 -9.15 -16.30
CA SER A 49 -5.00 -8.78 -15.26
C SER A 49 -4.72 -7.28 -15.24
N PHE A 50 -5.23 -6.60 -14.22
CA PHE A 50 -4.83 -5.22 -13.93
C PHE A 50 -3.31 -5.10 -13.72
N ILE A 51 -2.72 -6.05 -12.98
CA ILE A 51 -1.30 -6.05 -12.64
C ILE A 51 -0.42 -6.17 -13.90
N VAL A 52 -0.79 -7.08 -14.80
CA VAL A 52 -0.04 -7.26 -16.06
C VAL A 52 -0.19 -6.06 -16.99
N ARG A 53 -1.37 -5.44 -17.01
CA ARG A 53 -1.60 -4.24 -17.79
C ARG A 53 -0.72 -3.06 -17.35
N GLU A 54 -0.59 -2.87 -16.04
CA GLU A 54 0.14 -1.72 -15.47
C GLU A 54 1.65 -1.97 -15.29
N GLY A 55 2.07 -3.19 -15.01
CA GLY A 55 3.45 -3.53 -14.71
C GLY A 55 4.08 -4.57 -15.63
N GLY A 56 3.33 -5.05 -16.64
CA GLY A 56 3.80 -6.10 -17.54
C GLY A 56 4.10 -7.42 -16.78
N ILE A 57 4.73 -8.35 -17.48
CA ILE A 57 5.16 -9.63 -16.89
C ILE A 57 6.24 -9.40 -15.80
N LEU A 58 7.12 -8.44 -16.00
CA LEU A 58 8.20 -8.17 -15.05
C LEU A 58 7.66 -7.60 -13.72
N GLY A 59 6.65 -6.74 -13.78
CA GLY A 59 5.93 -6.28 -12.60
C GLY A 59 5.19 -7.42 -11.90
N LEU A 60 4.58 -8.34 -12.65
CA LEU A 60 3.94 -9.52 -12.10
C LEU A 60 4.94 -10.39 -11.31
N PHE A 61 6.13 -10.64 -11.86
CA PHE A 61 7.18 -11.39 -11.17
C PHE A 61 7.73 -10.64 -9.95
N GLU A 62 7.82 -9.33 -10.00
CA GLU A 62 8.22 -8.51 -8.85
C GLU A 62 7.22 -8.68 -7.70
N LEU A 63 5.91 -8.63 -7.98
CA LEU A 63 4.89 -8.88 -6.96
C LEU A 63 4.86 -10.32 -6.45
N SER A 64 5.12 -11.29 -7.32
CA SER A 64 5.26 -12.71 -6.95
C SER A 64 6.39 -12.91 -5.93
N LYS A 65 7.52 -12.25 -6.14
CA LYS A 65 8.66 -12.29 -5.22
C LYS A 65 8.30 -11.73 -3.84
N HIS A 66 7.58 -10.62 -3.78
CA HIS A 66 7.19 -10.01 -2.50
C HIS A 66 6.10 -10.80 -1.76
N SER A 67 5.10 -11.30 -2.47
CA SER A 67 3.96 -12.00 -1.88
C SER A 67 4.19 -13.50 -1.67
N ARG A 68 5.22 -14.07 -2.30
CA ARG A 68 5.47 -15.52 -2.39
C ARG A 68 4.29 -16.32 -2.98
N GLN A 69 3.46 -15.66 -3.76
CA GLN A 69 2.40 -16.32 -4.51
C GLN A 69 2.85 -16.62 -5.95
N SER A 70 2.22 -17.60 -6.58
CA SER A 70 2.55 -17.93 -7.96
C SER A 70 2.17 -16.78 -8.90
N PRO A 71 2.96 -16.47 -9.93
CA PRO A 71 2.62 -15.45 -10.91
C PRO A 71 1.28 -15.71 -11.58
N GLN A 72 0.92 -16.98 -11.77
CA GLN A 72 -0.35 -17.40 -12.34
C GLN A 72 -1.54 -16.95 -11.49
N ASP A 73 -1.45 -17.10 -10.16
CA ASP A 73 -2.51 -16.67 -9.25
C ASP A 73 -2.59 -15.15 -9.17
N ILE A 74 -1.43 -14.48 -9.03
CA ILE A 74 -1.35 -13.01 -8.97
C ILE A 74 -1.93 -12.37 -10.25
N SER A 75 -1.74 -12.97 -11.42
CA SER A 75 -2.31 -12.44 -12.66
C SER A 75 -3.84 -12.31 -12.63
N ARG A 76 -4.51 -12.98 -11.70
CA ARG A 76 -5.97 -12.96 -11.53
C ARG A 76 -6.45 -12.27 -10.26
N LEU A 77 -5.52 -11.86 -9.41
CA LEU A 77 -5.81 -11.17 -8.17
C LEU A 77 -5.87 -9.66 -8.36
N SER A 78 -6.54 -8.99 -7.45
CA SER A 78 -6.44 -7.53 -7.31
C SER A 78 -5.18 -7.16 -6.51
N PRO A 79 -4.67 -5.93 -6.64
CA PRO A 79 -3.57 -5.45 -5.80
C PRO A 79 -3.86 -5.59 -4.29
N GLY A 80 -5.12 -5.37 -3.85
CA GLY A 80 -5.53 -5.60 -2.46
C GLY A 80 -5.37 -7.06 -1.99
N SER A 81 -5.59 -8.03 -2.87
CA SER A 81 -5.35 -9.44 -2.54
C SER A 81 -3.86 -9.76 -2.43
N VAL A 82 -3.03 -9.08 -3.23
CA VAL A 82 -1.57 -9.23 -3.16
C VAL A 82 -1.03 -8.65 -1.86
N ILE A 83 -1.52 -7.47 -1.43
CA ILE A 83 -1.12 -6.88 -0.14
C ILE A 83 -1.53 -7.77 1.03
N SER A 84 -2.73 -8.38 0.98
CA SER A 84 -3.16 -9.38 1.97
C SER A 84 -2.20 -10.57 2.03
N ALA A 85 -1.73 -11.06 0.89
CA ALA A 85 -0.79 -12.18 0.87
C ALA A 85 0.55 -11.81 1.51
N ILE A 86 1.04 -10.58 1.27
CA ILE A 86 2.25 -10.08 1.92
C ILE A 86 2.05 -9.97 3.44
N GLN A 87 0.90 -9.45 3.87
CA GLN A 87 0.55 -9.36 5.28
C GLN A 87 0.49 -10.74 5.94
N MET A 88 -0.16 -11.70 5.29
CA MET A 88 -0.23 -13.07 5.80
C MET A 88 1.14 -13.73 5.86
N ARG A 89 2.01 -13.51 4.86
CA ARG A 89 3.38 -14.03 4.89
C ARG A 89 4.15 -13.52 6.10
N ILE A 90 4.12 -12.21 6.37
CA ILE A 90 4.82 -11.61 7.50
C ILE A 90 4.23 -12.12 8.83
N ALA A 91 2.90 -12.22 8.94
CA ALA A 91 2.27 -12.79 10.13
C ALA A 91 2.69 -14.25 10.38
N MET A 92 2.82 -15.06 9.32
CA MET A 92 3.32 -16.43 9.43
C MET A 92 4.79 -16.49 9.84
N GLU A 93 5.63 -15.58 9.32
CA GLU A 93 7.04 -15.45 9.71
C GLU A 93 7.17 -15.06 11.19
N ASP A 94 6.21 -14.31 11.73
CA ASP A 94 6.11 -13.93 13.14
C ASP A 94 5.42 -14.99 14.02
N ASN A 95 5.02 -16.13 13.48
CA ASN A 95 4.23 -17.18 14.15
C ASN A 95 2.88 -16.66 14.72
N VAL A 96 2.26 -15.70 14.04
CA VAL A 96 0.95 -15.15 14.40
C VAL A 96 -0.15 -15.87 13.65
N LEU A 97 -1.11 -16.44 14.38
CA LEU A 97 -2.30 -17.05 13.78
C LEU A 97 -3.24 -15.98 13.24
N VAL A 98 -3.55 -16.10 11.96
CA VAL A 98 -4.47 -15.20 11.27
C VAL A 98 -5.82 -15.87 11.13
N PRO A 99 -6.92 -15.27 11.64
CA PRO A 99 -8.25 -15.88 11.52
C PRO A 99 -8.69 -15.95 10.06
N TRP A 100 -9.49 -16.97 9.72
CA TRP A 100 -10.03 -17.14 8.37
C TRP A 100 -10.82 -15.92 7.89
N LYS A 101 -11.60 -15.32 8.78
CA LYS A 101 -12.35 -14.10 8.52
C LYS A 101 -12.05 -13.09 9.65
N LYS A 102 -12.20 -11.80 9.37
CA LYS A 102 -12.21 -10.78 10.40
C LYS A 102 -13.40 -11.08 11.33
N ASN A 103 -13.10 -11.42 12.56
CA ASN A 103 -14.07 -11.81 13.59
C ASN A 103 -14.24 -10.79 14.70
N ARG A 104 -13.46 -9.73 14.66
CA ARG A 104 -13.53 -8.62 15.61
C ARG A 104 -14.32 -7.48 14.98
N SER A 105 -15.35 -7.01 15.68
CA SER A 105 -16.06 -5.79 15.30
C SER A 105 -15.15 -4.56 15.49
N GLU A 106 -15.40 -3.53 14.70
CA GLU A 106 -14.84 -2.21 14.95
C GLU A 106 -15.47 -1.61 16.22
N ASP A 107 -14.71 -0.77 16.90
CA ASP A 107 -15.22 -0.04 18.03
C ASP A 107 -16.31 0.95 17.57
N THR A 108 -17.38 1.11 18.37
CA THR A 108 -18.47 2.03 18.05
C THR A 108 -17.95 3.46 18.04
N LYS A 109 -18.26 4.18 16.98
CA LYS A 109 -17.88 5.58 16.77
C LYS A 109 -19.10 6.44 16.56
N THR A 110 -19.06 7.65 17.06
CA THR A 110 -20.05 8.68 16.73
C THR A 110 -19.87 9.16 15.28
N ALA A 111 -20.91 9.74 14.71
CA ALA A 111 -20.81 10.33 13.37
C ALA A 111 -19.70 11.42 13.29
N TRP A 112 -19.49 12.14 14.38
CA TRP A 112 -18.45 13.16 14.47
C TRP A 112 -17.05 12.57 14.44
N GLU A 113 -16.80 11.50 15.19
CA GLU A 113 -15.51 10.78 15.17
C GLU A 113 -15.22 10.19 13.80
N LEU A 114 -16.24 9.65 13.11
CA LEU A 114 -16.06 9.16 11.75
C LEU A 114 -15.72 10.29 10.76
N MET A 115 -16.36 11.45 10.88
CA MET A 115 -16.04 12.61 10.06
C MET A 115 -14.61 13.10 10.28
N ILE A 116 -14.11 13.06 11.51
CA ILE A 116 -12.73 13.43 11.81
C ILE A 116 -11.75 12.39 11.29
N ALA A 117 -12.06 11.10 11.44
CA ALA A 117 -11.18 10.00 11.05
C ALA A 117 -11.02 9.87 9.52
N ASP A 118 -12.08 10.16 8.76
CA ASP A 118 -12.05 10.09 7.29
C ASP A 118 -12.62 11.38 6.68
N ARG A 119 -11.76 12.37 6.57
CA ARG A 119 -12.09 13.66 5.92
C ARG A 119 -11.92 13.62 4.41
N GLY A 120 -11.45 12.54 3.84
CA GLY A 120 -11.08 12.45 2.44
C GLY A 120 -9.90 13.35 2.08
N GLY A 121 -9.89 13.86 0.85
CA GLY A 121 -8.88 14.81 0.37
C GLY A 121 -9.28 16.25 0.62
N LEU A 122 -8.33 17.11 0.97
CA LEU A 122 -8.51 18.56 0.96
C LEU A 122 -8.31 19.06 -0.47
N TYR A 123 -9.35 19.65 -1.02
CA TYR A 123 -9.33 20.30 -2.33
C TYR A 123 -9.46 21.80 -2.14
N LEU A 124 -8.54 22.53 -2.71
CA LEU A 124 -8.57 23.99 -2.73
C LEU A 124 -8.97 24.44 -4.13
N ASP A 125 -9.98 25.31 -4.22
CA ASP A 125 -10.37 25.92 -5.47
C ASP A 125 -9.29 26.89 -5.93
N SER A 126 -8.75 26.64 -7.14
CA SER A 126 -7.78 27.54 -7.74
C SER A 126 -8.49 28.77 -8.32
N LYS A 127 -7.89 29.95 -8.20
CA LYS A 127 -8.37 31.13 -8.91
C LYS A 127 -8.02 30.98 -10.39
N PRO A 128 -9.00 31.14 -11.32
CA PRO A 128 -8.69 31.12 -12.74
C PRO A 128 -7.71 32.23 -13.11
N GLY A 129 -6.71 31.92 -13.91
CA GLY A 129 -5.69 32.90 -14.33
C GLY A 129 -4.54 32.24 -15.08
N VAL A 130 -3.61 33.08 -15.54
CA VAL A 130 -2.35 32.64 -16.13
C VAL A 130 -1.25 32.82 -15.09
N TYR A 131 -0.55 31.76 -14.78
CA TYR A 131 0.53 31.74 -13.78
C TYR A 131 1.83 31.38 -14.48
N CYS A 132 2.87 32.19 -14.29
CA CYS A 132 4.22 31.92 -14.76
C CYS A 132 5.04 31.27 -13.66
N ASP A 133 6.10 30.55 -14.01
CA ASP A 133 7.07 29.95 -13.10
C ASP A 133 6.45 29.01 -12.05
N VAL A 134 5.46 28.21 -12.48
CA VAL A 134 4.76 27.24 -11.61
C VAL A 134 5.64 26.03 -11.35
N ILE A 135 5.75 25.64 -10.08
CA ILE A 135 6.44 24.41 -9.64
C ILE A 135 5.40 23.44 -9.08
N GLU A 136 5.38 22.22 -9.61
CA GLU A 136 4.56 21.12 -9.09
C GLU A 136 5.38 20.29 -8.09
N LEU A 137 4.84 20.11 -6.89
CA LEU A 137 5.44 19.28 -5.84
C LEU A 137 4.44 18.18 -5.44
N ASP A 138 4.92 16.93 -5.39
CA ASP A 138 4.15 15.78 -4.98
C ASP A 138 4.90 14.92 -3.96
N PHE A 139 4.18 14.32 -3.03
CA PHE A 139 4.72 13.39 -2.06
C PHE A 139 4.80 11.97 -2.64
N ALA A 140 6.00 11.42 -2.70
CA ALA A 140 6.17 10.05 -3.18
C ALA A 140 5.52 9.03 -2.23
N SER A 141 4.45 8.38 -2.70
CA SER A 141 3.72 7.35 -1.92
C SER A 141 3.23 7.86 -0.55
N LEU A 142 2.52 9.01 -0.53
CA LEU A 142 2.16 9.75 0.68
C LEU A 142 1.62 8.85 1.81
N PHE A 143 0.48 8.17 1.62
CA PHE A 143 -0.13 7.34 2.66
C PHE A 143 0.77 6.19 3.15
N PRO A 144 1.38 5.37 2.28
CA PRO A 144 2.33 4.35 2.72
C PRO A 144 3.53 4.91 3.48
N SER A 145 4.04 6.07 3.06
CA SER A 145 5.14 6.74 3.75
C SER A 145 4.73 7.20 5.15
N ILE A 146 3.53 7.75 5.31
CA ILE A 146 2.99 8.15 6.63
C ILE A 146 2.83 6.90 7.51
N ILE A 147 2.24 5.81 7.00
CA ILE A 147 2.10 4.55 7.75
C ILE A 147 3.47 4.07 8.26
N ALA A 148 4.48 4.07 7.40
CA ALA A 148 5.80 3.58 7.76
C ALA A 148 6.54 4.53 8.73
N THR A 149 6.49 5.86 8.49
CA THR A 149 7.25 6.84 9.30
C THR A 149 6.60 7.20 10.61
N ARG A 150 5.27 7.15 10.67
CA ARG A 150 4.47 7.47 11.86
C ARG A 150 4.07 6.23 12.65
N ASN A 151 4.55 5.08 12.24
CA ASN A 151 4.30 3.80 12.91
C ASN A 151 2.80 3.49 13.10
N ILE A 152 1.99 3.79 12.06
CA ILE A 152 0.55 3.59 12.11
C ILE A 152 0.22 2.13 11.81
N SER A 153 -0.35 1.44 12.78
CA SER A 153 -0.80 0.05 12.69
C SER A 153 -1.86 -0.22 13.76
N PRO A 154 -2.80 -1.15 13.56
CA PRO A 154 -3.87 -1.41 14.53
C PRO A 154 -3.38 -1.69 15.94
N GLU A 155 -2.22 -2.34 16.09
CA GLU A 155 -1.64 -2.69 17.39
C GLU A 155 -0.77 -1.57 18.00
N THR A 156 -0.39 -0.57 17.19
CA THR A 156 0.43 0.56 17.66
C THR A 156 -0.40 1.77 18.06
N LEU A 157 -1.65 1.82 17.63
CA LEU A 157 -2.57 2.89 18.02
C LEU A 157 -3.03 2.71 19.45
N ASN A 158 -2.94 3.78 20.25
CA ASN A 158 -3.34 3.81 21.65
C ASN A 158 -2.73 2.67 22.47
N CYS A 159 -1.45 2.37 22.25
CA CYS A 159 -0.76 1.29 22.94
C CYS A 159 -0.60 1.60 24.45
N ALA A 160 -0.86 0.60 25.30
CA ALA A 160 -0.73 0.74 26.75
C ALA A 160 0.71 1.04 27.21
N CYS A 161 1.72 0.68 26.42
CA CYS A 161 3.12 0.83 26.81
C CYS A 161 3.64 2.28 26.71
N CYS A 162 2.92 3.19 26.04
CA CYS A 162 3.32 4.59 25.85
C CYS A 162 2.45 5.59 26.64
N GLN A 163 1.32 5.17 27.22
CA GLN A 163 0.39 6.05 27.93
C GLN A 163 0.94 6.67 29.22
N ALA A 164 1.98 6.12 29.81
CA ALA A 164 2.32 6.41 31.20
C ALA A 164 3.43 7.45 31.42
N LYS A 165 4.14 7.95 30.42
CA LYS A 165 5.40 8.68 30.68
C LYS A 165 5.70 9.93 29.86
N ASP A 166 4.97 10.27 28.85
CA ASP A 166 5.37 11.39 28.00
C ASP A 166 4.36 12.54 28.09
N GLU A 167 4.79 13.64 28.69
CA GLU A 167 4.23 14.94 28.38
C GLU A 167 4.39 15.16 26.89
N LEU A 168 3.31 14.92 26.17
CA LEU A 168 3.27 15.11 24.73
C LEU A 168 3.53 16.58 24.43
N PRO A 169 4.38 16.92 23.43
CA PRO A 169 4.65 18.29 23.09
C PRO A 169 3.33 19.04 22.86
N ASN A 170 3.14 20.11 23.58
CA ASN A 170 1.94 20.92 23.49
C ASN A 170 1.76 21.38 22.05
N PRO A 171 0.64 21.09 21.38
CA PRO A 171 0.40 21.50 19.99
C PRO A 171 0.44 23.03 19.81
N LYS A 172 0.37 23.81 20.91
CA LYS A 172 0.58 25.27 20.87
C LYS A 172 2.02 25.66 20.54
N ASN A 173 2.98 24.76 20.62
CA ASN A 173 4.39 24.99 20.30
C ASN A 173 4.74 24.56 18.85
N TYR A 174 3.75 24.25 18.03
CA TYR A 174 3.97 24.09 16.59
C TYR A 174 4.24 25.47 16.00
N VAL A 175 5.51 25.80 15.85
CA VAL A 175 5.93 26.95 15.07
C VAL A 175 5.86 26.54 13.60
N PRO A 176 4.93 27.10 12.80
CA PRO A 176 4.95 26.85 11.36
C PRO A 176 6.32 27.31 10.83
N LEU A 177 6.98 26.47 10.06
CA LEU A 177 8.22 26.80 9.39
C LEU A 177 8.01 28.10 8.58
N ASN A 178 8.77 29.12 8.92
CA ASN A 178 8.79 30.36 8.15
C ASN A 178 9.16 30.00 6.69
N PRO A 179 8.54 30.61 5.67
CA PRO A 179 8.89 30.37 4.26
C PRO A 179 10.38 30.53 3.95
N GLU A 180 11.11 31.39 4.69
CA GLU A 180 12.54 31.55 4.55
C GLU A 180 13.32 30.34 5.05
N ASP A 181 12.96 29.77 6.21
CA ASP A 181 13.56 28.56 6.76
C ASP A 181 13.26 27.33 5.88
N ALA A 182 12.07 27.28 5.31
CA ALA A 182 11.72 26.25 4.32
C ALA A 182 12.60 26.36 3.07
N ASN A 183 12.86 27.56 2.56
CA ASN A 183 13.72 27.80 1.40
C ASN A 183 15.18 27.47 1.69
N GLN A 184 15.68 27.74 2.88
CA GLN A 184 17.03 27.40 3.31
C GLN A 184 17.19 25.88 3.41
N LEU A 185 16.24 25.16 4.03
CA LEU A 185 16.17 23.71 4.06
C LEU A 185 16.13 23.08 2.66
N PHE A 186 15.43 23.71 1.70
CA PHE A 186 15.39 23.28 0.31
C PHE A 186 16.74 23.47 -0.40
N ARG A 187 17.46 24.54 -0.13
CA ARG A 187 18.79 24.81 -0.72
C ARG A 187 19.85 23.86 -0.16
N GLU A 188 19.82 23.53 1.11
CA GLU A 188 20.72 22.59 1.76
C GLU A 188 20.45 21.14 1.30
N ARG A 189 19.18 20.77 1.03
CA ARG A 189 18.78 19.46 0.51
C ARG A 189 19.30 19.11 -0.89
N LYS A 190 19.67 20.09 -1.70
CA LYS A 190 20.26 19.83 -3.03
C LYS A 190 21.66 19.21 -2.97
N ARG A 191 22.31 19.19 -1.82
CA ARG A 191 23.67 18.66 -1.65
C ARG A 191 23.78 17.24 -1.15
N ASP A 192 22.75 16.68 -0.53
CA ASP A 192 22.88 15.38 0.13
C ASP A 192 21.86 14.34 -0.33
N SER A 193 22.32 13.42 -1.20
CA SER A 193 21.72 12.09 -1.39
C SER A 193 21.67 11.25 -0.07
N TYR A 194 22.24 11.78 0.98
CA TYR A 194 22.34 11.24 2.33
C TYR A 194 21.02 11.25 3.11
N PHE A 195 20.05 12.06 2.69
CA PHE A 195 18.76 12.17 3.39
C PHE A 195 17.81 10.99 3.19
N ALA A 196 18.00 10.20 2.15
CA ALA A 196 17.15 9.05 1.89
C ALA A 196 17.33 7.92 2.92
N SER A 197 18.53 7.78 3.49
CA SER A 197 18.83 6.75 4.51
C SER A 197 18.42 7.18 5.93
N LYS A 198 18.25 8.48 6.18
CA LYS A 198 17.81 9.02 7.47
C LYS A 198 16.30 9.22 7.62
N LEU A 199 15.52 9.01 6.56
CA LEU A 199 14.06 9.16 6.61
C LEU A 199 13.36 8.01 7.37
N PHE A 200 14.08 6.97 7.78
CA PHE A 200 13.54 5.83 8.50
C PHE A 200 14.34 5.34 9.71
N PRO A 201 14.95 6.19 10.54
CA PRO A 201 15.23 5.72 11.87
C PRO A 201 13.90 5.83 12.65
N LEU A 202 13.32 4.70 13.01
CA LEU A 202 12.33 4.61 14.09
C LEU A 202 13.01 4.94 15.45
N THR A 203 13.73 6.03 15.48
CA THR A 203 14.49 6.49 16.65
C THR A 203 13.91 7.73 17.28
N SER A 204 12.69 8.11 16.96
CA SER A 204 12.00 9.05 17.82
C SER A 204 11.42 8.29 19.00
N SER A 205 12.06 8.46 20.15
CA SER A 205 11.65 7.86 21.43
C SER A 205 10.33 8.40 21.98
N SER A 206 9.64 9.26 21.27
CA SER A 206 8.37 9.88 21.66
C SER A 206 7.20 9.33 20.86
N ALA A 207 6.17 8.89 21.57
CA ALA A 207 4.89 8.56 20.98
C ALA A 207 4.33 9.76 20.22
N LEU A 208 3.93 9.56 18.97
CA LEU A 208 3.37 10.62 18.16
C LEU A 208 1.87 10.73 18.45
N ARG A 209 1.44 11.86 18.97
CA ARG A 209 0.03 12.15 19.16
C ARG A 209 -0.58 12.70 17.88
N VAL A 210 -1.78 12.21 17.56
CA VAL A 210 -2.65 12.81 16.55
C VAL A 210 -3.54 13.83 17.26
N PRO A 211 -3.33 15.16 17.07
CA PRO A 211 -3.93 16.19 17.93
C PRO A 211 -5.46 16.15 17.97
N GLU A 212 -6.08 15.88 16.84
CA GLU A 212 -7.53 15.98 16.67
C GLU A 212 -8.28 14.74 17.16
N LEU A 213 -7.63 13.59 17.22
CA LEU A 213 -8.24 12.31 17.56
C LEU A 213 -7.92 11.85 18.99
N ASN A 214 -7.10 12.60 19.71
CA ASN A 214 -6.57 12.20 21.03
C ASN A 214 -5.97 10.79 21.05
N THR A 215 -5.41 10.37 19.92
CA THR A 215 -4.75 9.08 19.72
C THR A 215 -3.25 9.27 19.64
N HIS A 216 -2.48 8.22 19.92
CA HIS A 216 -1.05 8.21 19.74
C HIS A 216 -0.58 6.92 19.05
N THR A 217 0.60 6.94 18.44
CA THR A 217 1.25 5.75 17.91
C THR A 217 2.40 5.30 18.79
N CYS A 218 2.66 4.00 18.82
CA CYS A 218 3.70 3.42 19.66
C CYS A 218 5.10 3.88 19.22
N ALA A 219 5.91 4.30 20.20
CA ALA A 219 7.33 4.65 19.99
C ALA A 219 8.29 3.48 20.26
N LYS A 220 7.84 2.40 20.91
CA LYS A 220 8.70 1.32 21.39
C LYS A 220 8.71 0.10 20.48
N VAL A 221 7.57 -0.18 19.83
CA VAL A 221 7.38 -1.38 18.99
C VAL A 221 7.05 -0.96 17.58
N GLN A 222 7.73 -1.55 16.62
CA GLN A 222 7.46 -1.32 15.21
C GLN A 222 6.14 -1.97 14.81
N GLY A 223 5.25 -1.20 14.20
CA GLY A 223 3.95 -1.66 13.74
C GLY A 223 4.04 -2.62 12.56
N PHE A 224 3.10 -3.55 12.54
CA PHE A 224 2.98 -4.58 11.50
C PHE A 224 2.84 -3.97 10.10
N LEU A 225 1.94 -2.97 9.93
CA LEU A 225 1.73 -2.34 8.63
C LEU A 225 2.97 -1.60 8.13
N GLY A 226 3.73 -0.97 9.04
CA GLY A 226 5.01 -0.35 8.70
C GLY A 226 5.99 -1.37 8.11
N ARG A 227 6.09 -2.55 8.72
CA ARG A 227 6.95 -3.66 8.24
C ARG A 227 6.49 -4.22 6.88
N VAL A 228 5.20 -4.14 6.58
CA VAL A 228 4.65 -4.54 5.28
C VAL A 228 5.02 -3.54 4.18
N VAL A 229 4.84 -2.24 4.44
CA VAL A 229 4.95 -1.22 3.37
C VAL A 229 6.37 -0.66 3.19
N ALA A 230 7.18 -0.58 4.25
CA ALA A 230 8.51 0.01 4.16
C ALA A 230 9.43 -0.68 3.13
N PRO A 231 9.56 -2.03 3.11
CA PRO A 231 10.39 -2.71 2.12
C PRO A 231 9.91 -2.48 0.67
N ILE A 232 8.59 -2.33 0.48
CA ILE A 232 8.01 -2.07 -0.84
C ILE A 232 8.35 -0.65 -1.30
N ILE A 233 8.28 0.34 -0.40
CA ILE A 233 8.66 1.72 -0.68
C ILE A 233 10.14 1.81 -1.05
N GLU A 234 11.02 1.19 -0.28
CA GLU A 234 12.45 1.15 -0.55
C GLU A 234 12.77 0.49 -1.88
N ARG A 235 12.16 -0.66 -2.14
CA ARG A 235 12.31 -1.37 -3.41
C ARG A 235 11.86 -0.52 -4.59
N ARG A 236 10.71 0.13 -4.47
CA ARG A 236 10.20 1.04 -5.51
C ARG A 236 11.15 2.21 -5.73
N ARG A 237 11.69 2.81 -4.67
CA ARG A 237 12.66 3.91 -4.76
C ARG A 237 13.94 3.46 -5.48
N PHE A 238 14.45 2.29 -5.13
CA PHE A 238 15.61 1.70 -5.81
C PHE A 238 15.32 1.48 -7.31
N LEU A 239 14.19 0.90 -7.67
CA LEU A 239 13.83 0.68 -9.07
C LEU A 239 13.71 2.01 -9.83
N LYS A 240 13.08 3.03 -9.23
CA LYS A 240 12.99 4.36 -9.83
C LYS A 240 14.35 4.99 -10.13
N SER A 241 15.34 4.79 -9.26
CA SER A 241 16.70 5.30 -9.49
C SER A 241 17.44 4.61 -10.63
N LYS A 242 16.93 3.48 -11.13
CA LYS A 242 17.51 2.69 -12.22
C LYS A 242 16.81 2.90 -13.56
N ILE A 243 15.75 3.67 -13.61
CA ILE A 243 15.01 3.93 -14.85
C ILE A 243 15.87 4.82 -15.75
N VAL A 244 16.10 4.36 -16.97
CA VAL A 244 16.79 5.12 -18.02
C VAL A 244 15.77 5.60 -19.05
N VAL A 245 14.85 4.72 -19.43
CA VAL A 245 13.81 4.99 -20.43
C VAL A 245 12.47 4.58 -19.88
N LYS A 246 11.43 5.40 -20.12
CA LYS A 246 10.05 5.06 -19.74
C LYS A 246 9.63 3.75 -20.41
N GLY A 247 9.07 2.84 -19.63
CA GLY A 247 8.64 1.52 -20.10
C GLY A 247 9.75 0.46 -20.07
N ASP A 248 10.94 0.77 -19.59
CA ASP A 248 11.98 -0.22 -19.37
C ASP A 248 11.60 -1.21 -18.24
N LYS A 249 12.44 -2.22 -18.05
CA LYS A 249 12.19 -3.25 -17.02
C LYS A 249 12.00 -2.69 -15.61
N TYR A 250 12.71 -1.63 -15.28
CA TYR A 250 12.65 -1.01 -13.96
C TYR A 250 11.39 -0.16 -13.79
N ASP A 251 10.96 0.51 -14.86
CA ASP A 251 9.72 1.28 -14.87
C ASP A 251 8.51 0.36 -14.72
N LEU A 252 8.45 -0.75 -15.45
CA LEU A 252 7.39 -1.75 -15.32
C LEU A 252 7.30 -2.34 -13.91
N GLN A 253 8.44 -2.70 -13.32
CA GLN A 253 8.49 -3.24 -11.97
C GLN A 253 8.04 -2.21 -10.91
N GLN A 254 8.54 -0.96 -11.00
CA GLN A 254 8.14 0.08 -10.05
C GLN A 254 6.67 0.48 -10.19
N ASN A 255 6.09 0.41 -11.41
CA ASN A 255 4.67 0.65 -11.62
C ASN A 255 3.80 -0.40 -10.91
N ALA A 256 4.17 -1.68 -10.99
CA ALA A 256 3.46 -2.71 -10.24
C ALA A 256 3.49 -2.44 -8.72
N LEU A 257 4.64 -2.05 -8.17
CA LEU A 257 4.78 -1.67 -6.76
C LEU A 257 4.02 -0.37 -6.43
N LYS A 258 3.95 0.60 -7.36
CA LYS A 258 3.14 1.82 -7.19
C LYS A 258 1.69 1.46 -6.91
N TRP A 259 1.09 0.62 -7.74
CA TRP A 259 -0.30 0.23 -7.59
C TRP A 259 -0.57 -0.60 -6.33
N LEU A 260 0.40 -1.40 -5.91
CA LEU A 260 0.32 -2.11 -4.64
C LEU A 260 0.28 -1.12 -3.46
N LEU A 261 1.13 -0.10 -3.47
CA LEU A 261 1.20 0.92 -2.42
C LEU A 261 -0.04 1.83 -2.42
N VAL A 262 -0.55 2.23 -3.59
CA VAL A 262 -1.79 3.02 -3.70
C VAL A 262 -2.97 2.27 -3.08
N THR A 263 -3.02 0.95 -3.26
CA THR A 263 -4.13 0.14 -2.78
C THR A 263 -4.03 -0.19 -1.29
N CYS A 264 -2.82 -0.16 -0.70
CA CYS A 264 -2.61 -0.65 0.67
C CYS A 264 -3.39 0.14 1.71
N PHE A 265 -3.50 1.47 1.58
CA PHE A 265 -4.27 2.31 2.50
C PHE A 265 -5.77 2.00 2.40
N GLY A 266 -6.36 2.11 1.20
CA GLY A 266 -7.80 1.84 1.03
C GLY A 266 -8.20 0.41 1.42
N TYR A 267 -7.26 -0.53 1.34
CA TYR A 267 -7.49 -1.90 1.77
C TYR A 267 -7.57 -2.05 3.30
N THR A 268 -6.92 -1.20 4.08
CA THR A 268 -7.03 -1.24 5.55
C THR A 268 -8.44 -0.88 6.05
N GLY A 269 -9.17 -0.03 5.32
CA GLY A 269 -10.58 0.28 5.58
C GLY A 269 -11.58 -0.75 4.99
N TYR A 270 -11.12 -1.77 4.27
CA TYR A 270 -12.02 -2.77 3.70
C TYR A 270 -12.57 -3.69 4.80
N LYS A 271 -13.89 -3.86 4.83
CA LYS A 271 -14.61 -4.61 5.88
C LYS A 271 -14.08 -6.03 6.17
N ASN A 272 -13.46 -6.67 5.19
CA ASN A 272 -12.88 -8.01 5.34
C ASN A 272 -11.36 -7.99 5.51
N ALA A 273 -10.73 -6.83 5.58
CA ALA A 273 -9.29 -6.73 5.83
C ALA A 273 -8.96 -7.19 7.24
N ARG A 274 -8.18 -8.26 7.35
CA ARG A 274 -7.83 -8.86 8.66
C ARG A 274 -6.96 -7.96 9.52
N PHE A 275 -6.15 -7.14 8.88
CA PHE A 275 -5.17 -6.24 9.52
C PHE A 275 -5.57 -4.76 9.38
N GLY A 276 -6.83 -4.48 9.16
CA GLY A 276 -7.35 -3.13 8.99
C GLY A 276 -8.23 -2.70 10.16
N ARG A 277 -8.23 -1.39 10.45
CA ARG A 277 -9.15 -0.68 11.35
C ARG A 277 -9.53 0.65 10.73
N ILE A 278 -10.67 1.20 11.11
CA ILE A 278 -11.19 2.49 10.61
C ILE A 278 -10.60 3.67 11.40
N GLU A 279 -9.85 3.44 12.42
CA GLU A 279 -9.21 4.48 13.25
C GLU A 279 -8.02 5.14 12.60
#